data_9166da3c4dd6d2e2f9bae0124797345d
#
_entry.id   9166da3c4dd6d2e2f9bae0124797345d
#
_cell.length_a   1.000
_cell.length_b   1.000
_cell.length_c   1.000
_cell.angle_alpha   90.00
_cell.angle_beta   90.00
_cell.angle_gamma   90.00
#
_symmetry.space_group_name_H-M   'P 1'
#
loop_
_entity.id
_entity.type
_entity.pdbx_description
1 polymer ?
#
loop_
_entity_poly.entity_id
_entity_poly.type
_entity_poly.pdbx_seq_one_letter_code
_entity_poly.pdbx_strand_id
1 'polypeptide(L)'
;HIDADFQNLDLNNLQGKLLLTGLELNSESNEKQEIGDVTLNSEITRKGQHIVVQSDFLNIKADGNFNWKTLPTSFIWPVQQNLPNLFTTSSKHQHPYGNDFRFFVQVQDTVLANRLLGMSLHIPQKSTFEGTINDAIGQNAIQIDIPQVTFSGQRLQNINCRIETGNTALQTSLQGERIMKGKPILLNI
;
A
#
# COMPACT_ATOMS: atom_id res chain seq x y z
N HIS A 1 11.88 -22.42 -4.60
CA HIS A 1 10.81 -23.44 -4.65
C HIS A 1 9.45 -22.74 -4.64
N ILE A 2 8.49 -23.29 -5.39
CA ILE A 2 7.11 -22.79 -5.47
C ILE A 2 6.19 -23.93 -5.07
N ASP A 3 5.34 -23.69 -4.08
CA ASP A 3 4.24 -24.58 -3.69
C ASP A 3 2.94 -23.77 -3.74
N ALA A 4 1.97 -24.24 -4.53
CA ALA A 4 0.74 -23.51 -4.79
C ALA A 4 -0.45 -24.48 -4.80
N ASP A 5 -1.44 -24.18 -3.97
CA ASP A 5 -2.71 -24.90 -3.87
C ASP A 5 -3.87 -23.88 -3.99
N PHE A 6 -4.38 -23.75 -5.21
CA PHE A 6 -5.48 -22.85 -5.50
C PHE A 6 -6.71 -23.61 -6.00
N GLN A 7 -7.85 -23.33 -5.39
CA GLN A 7 -9.15 -23.82 -5.86
C GLN A 7 -9.73 -22.91 -6.95
N ASN A 8 -9.36 -21.63 -6.94
CA ASN A 8 -9.79 -20.66 -7.95
C ASN A 8 -8.67 -19.63 -8.18
N LEU A 9 -8.36 -19.37 -9.46
CA LEU A 9 -7.35 -18.40 -9.89
C LEU A 9 -7.92 -17.07 -10.36
N ASP A 10 -9.24 -16.88 -10.30
CA ASP A 10 -9.82 -15.54 -10.51
C ASP A 10 -9.42 -14.64 -9.34
N LEU A 11 -8.70 -13.57 -9.63
CA LEU A 11 -8.18 -12.64 -8.60
C LEU A 11 -9.28 -12.06 -7.70
N ASN A 12 -10.49 -11.84 -8.25
CA ASN A 12 -11.61 -11.32 -7.47
C ASN A 12 -12.25 -12.37 -6.55
N ASN A 13 -11.93 -13.64 -6.78
CA ASN A 13 -12.43 -14.78 -6.02
C ASN A 13 -11.28 -15.75 -5.71
N LEU A 14 -10.08 -15.24 -5.56
CA LEU A 14 -8.90 -16.04 -5.30
C LEU A 14 -9.08 -16.82 -3.99
N GLN A 15 -8.90 -18.14 -4.07
CA GLN A 15 -9.00 -19.02 -2.92
C GLN A 15 -7.90 -20.06 -2.98
N GLY A 16 -7.03 -20.04 -1.98
CA GLY A 16 -5.90 -20.96 -1.92
C GLY A 16 -4.70 -20.39 -1.19
N LYS A 17 -3.60 -21.11 -1.30
CA LYS A 17 -2.32 -20.79 -0.67
C LYS A 17 -1.21 -20.81 -1.69
N LEU A 18 -0.23 -19.92 -1.50
CA LEU A 18 1.02 -19.90 -2.22
C LEU A 18 2.16 -19.78 -1.22
N LEU A 19 3.14 -20.63 -1.37
CA LEU A 19 4.41 -20.55 -0.65
C LEU A 19 5.54 -20.46 -1.67
N LEU A 20 6.27 -19.37 -1.62
CA LEU A 20 7.50 -19.16 -2.38
C LEU A 20 8.64 -19.16 -1.38
N THR A 21 9.58 -20.10 -1.55
CA THR A 21 10.74 -20.23 -0.64
C THR A 21 12.04 -20.03 -1.39
N GLY A 22 12.97 -19.36 -0.71
CA GLY A 22 14.31 -19.13 -1.25
C GLY A 22 14.29 -18.27 -2.51
N LEU A 23 13.47 -17.21 -2.54
CA LEU A 23 13.43 -16.28 -3.65
C LEU A 23 14.72 -15.46 -3.70
N GLU A 24 15.34 -15.42 -4.87
CA GLU A 24 16.51 -14.60 -5.16
C GLU A 24 16.20 -13.65 -6.32
N LEU A 25 16.62 -12.42 -6.19
CA LEU A 25 16.62 -11.44 -7.28
C LEU A 25 18.03 -11.37 -7.87
N ASN A 26 18.17 -11.68 -9.14
CA ASN A 26 19.41 -11.48 -9.88
C ASN A 26 19.35 -10.16 -10.65
N SER A 27 20.25 -9.25 -10.36
CA SER A 27 20.39 -8.02 -11.13
C SER A 27 21.28 -8.27 -12.38
N GLU A 28 21.17 -7.41 -13.39
CA GLU A 28 22.07 -7.44 -14.56
C GLU A 28 23.56 -7.31 -14.19
N SER A 29 23.85 -6.75 -13.01
CA SER A 29 25.21 -6.63 -12.45
C SER A 29 25.70 -7.89 -11.73
N ASN A 30 25.01 -9.04 -11.83
CA ASN A 30 25.30 -10.28 -11.12
C ASN A 30 25.27 -10.18 -9.58
N GLU A 31 24.69 -9.15 -9.03
CA GLU A 31 24.41 -9.10 -7.60
C GLU A 31 23.16 -9.91 -7.28
N LYS A 32 23.36 -10.96 -6.51
CA LYS A 32 22.26 -11.77 -5.96
C LYS A 32 21.74 -11.09 -4.69
N GLN A 33 20.45 -10.92 -4.61
CA GLN A 33 19.77 -10.51 -3.39
C GLN A 33 18.78 -11.58 -2.98
N GLU A 34 18.94 -12.09 -1.80
CA GLU A 34 17.99 -13.01 -1.19
C GLU A 34 16.75 -12.21 -0.76
N ILE A 35 15.58 -12.64 -1.21
CA ILE A 35 14.28 -12.03 -0.88
C ILE A 35 13.67 -12.74 0.32
N GLY A 36 14.05 -14.00 0.55
CA GLY A 36 13.46 -14.85 1.57
C GLY A 36 12.17 -15.54 1.13
N ASP A 37 11.32 -15.83 2.09
CA ASP A 37 10.09 -16.57 1.86
C ASP A 37 8.90 -15.61 1.75
N VAL A 38 7.97 -15.95 0.86
CA VAL A 38 6.70 -15.21 0.69
C VAL A 38 5.55 -16.21 0.79
N THR A 39 4.62 -15.95 1.68
CA THR A 39 3.37 -16.69 1.79
C THR A 39 2.19 -15.82 1.40
N LEU A 40 1.27 -16.38 0.63
CA LEU A 40 -0.05 -15.82 0.35
C LEU A 40 -1.09 -16.82 0.81
N ASN A 41 -2.05 -16.36 1.59
CA ASN A 41 -3.26 -17.11 1.91
C ASN A 41 -4.49 -16.25 1.53
N SER A 42 -5.40 -16.84 0.78
CA SER A 42 -6.63 -16.17 0.36
C SER A 42 -7.82 -17.08 0.57
N GLU A 43 -8.82 -16.58 1.27
CA GLU A 43 -10.04 -17.30 1.64
C GLU A 43 -11.27 -16.45 1.32
N ILE A 44 -12.31 -17.10 0.83
CA ILE A 44 -13.63 -16.47 0.68
C ILE A 44 -14.44 -16.75 1.92
N THR A 45 -14.88 -15.69 2.57
CA THR A 45 -15.69 -15.73 3.78
C THR A 45 -17.10 -15.18 3.50
N ARG A 46 -17.99 -15.28 4.49
CA ARG A 46 -19.32 -14.63 4.41
C ARG A 46 -19.25 -13.09 4.35
N LYS A 47 -18.12 -12.50 4.73
CA LYS A 47 -17.88 -11.04 4.74
C LYS A 47 -17.10 -10.55 3.54
N GLY A 48 -16.81 -11.42 2.58
CA GLY A 48 -15.98 -11.14 1.42
C GLY A 48 -14.66 -11.91 1.43
N GLN A 49 -13.69 -11.43 0.73
CA GLN A 49 -12.37 -12.02 0.61
C GLN A 49 -11.49 -11.65 1.81
N HIS A 50 -10.76 -12.62 2.32
CA HIS A 50 -9.71 -12.45 3.32
C HIS A 50 -8.37 -12.81 2.70
N ILE A 51 -7.45 -11.85 2.62
CA ILE A 51 -6.11 -12.04 2.05
C ILE A 51 -5.07 -11.72 3.12
N VAL A 52 -4.09 -12.61 3.22
CA VAL A 52 -2.90 -12.41 4.03
C VAL A 52 -1.67 -12.70 3.18
N VAL A 53 -0.77 -11.72 3.06
CA VAL A 53 0.57 -11.89 2.49
C VAL A 53 1.58 -11.66 3.60
N GLN A 54 2.55 -12.54 3.72
CA GLN A 54 3.63 -12.43 4.71
C GLN A 54 4.97 -12.68 4.04
N SER A 55 5.91 -11.80 4.31
CA SER A 55 7.31 -11.93 3.93
C SER A 55 8.19 -11.13 4.89
N ASP A 56 9.50 -11.25 4.75
CA ASP A 56 10.46 -10.50 5.57
C ASP A 56 10.41 -8.99 5.29
N PHE A 57 9.95 -8.57 4.11
CA PHE A 57 9.95 -7.17 3.70
C PHE A 57 8.55 -6.54 3.69
N LEU A 58 7.47 -7.34 3.62
CA LEU A 58 6.10 -6.84 3.45
C LEU A 58 5.09 -7.78 4.08
N ASN A 59 4.20 -7.22 4.90
CA ASN A 59 3.02 -7.92 5.40
C ASN A 59 1.76 -7.18 4.96
N ILE A 60 0.80 -7.90 4.39
CA ILE A 60 -0.48 -7.36 3.95
C ILE A 60 -1.61 -8.17 4.57
N LYS A 61 -2.64 -7.49 5.04
CA LYS A 61 -3.94 -8.08 5.37
C LYS A 61 -5.03 -7.25 4.71
N ALA A 62 -5.98 -7.91 4.08
CA ALA A 62 -7.14 -7.26 3.50
C ALA A 62 -8.38 -8.11 3.76
N ASP A 63 -9.47 -7.48 4.20
CA ASP A 63 -10.73 -8.12 4.56
C ASP A 63 -11.90 -7.34 3.96
N GLY A 64 -12.76 -7.97 3.20
CA GLY A 64 -13.97 -7.37 2.65
C GLY A 64 -14.20 -7.69 1.18
N ASN A 65 -15.02 -6.88 0.55
CA ASN A 65 -15.33 -7.03 -0.86
C ASN A 65 -14.51 -6.03 -1.67
N PHE A 66 -13.70 -6.50 -2.59
CA PHE A 66 -12.92 -5.64 -3.46
C PHE A 66 -12.67 -6.27 -4.83
N ASN A 67 -12.54 -5.41 -5.82
CA ASN A 67 -12.24 -5.78 -7.18
C ASN A 67 -10.85 -5.23 -7.55
N TRP A 68 -9.93 -6.09 -7.89
CA TRP A 68 -8.55 -5.74 -8.21
C TRP A 68 -8.41 -4.72 -9.32
N LYS A 69 -9.34 -4.71 -10.29
CA LYS A 69 -9.31 -3.76 -11.42
C LYS A 69 -9.70 -2.34 -11.00
N THR A 70 -10.60 -2.20 -10.04
CA THR A 70 -11.10 -0.90 -9.57
C THR A 70 -10.40 -0.42 -8.30
N LEU A 71 -9.67 -1.29 -7.62
CA LEU A 71 -8.98 -0.99 -6.37
C LEU A 71 -8.09 0.26 -6.43
N PRO A 72 -7.23 0.47 -7.46
CA PRO A 72 -6.43 1.69 -7.56
C PRO A 72 -7.29 2.95 -7.64
N THR A 73 -8.44 2.86 -8.31
CA THR A 73 -9.36 3.99 -8.46
C THR A 73 -9.99 4.40 -7.15
N SER A 74 -10.28 3.45 -6.24
CA SER A 74 -10.81 3.74 -4.90
C SER A 74 -9.91 4.63 -4.07
N PHE A 75 -8.60 4.52 -4.25
CA PHE A 75 -7.63 5.39 -3.57
C PHE A 75 -7.46 6.75 -4.27
N ILE A 76 -7.47 6.76 -5.59
CA ILE A 76 -7.19 7.97 -6.39
C ILE A 76 -8.41 8.88 -6.50
N TRP A 77 -9.58 8.31 -6.69
CA TRP A 77 -10.82 9.05 -6.99
C TRP A 77 -11.19 10.10 -5.93
N PRO A 78 -11.14 9.83 -4.61
CA PRO A 78 -11.44 10.83 -3.60
C PRO A 78 -10.48 12.02 -3.63
N VAL A 79 -9.20 11.76 -3.88
CA VAL A 79 -8.19 12.83 -4.01
C VAL A 79 -8.45 13.65 -5.26
N GLN A 80 -8.77 13.01 -6.37
CA GLN A 80 -9.04 13.64 -7.64
C GLN A 80 -10.29 14.53 -7.61
N GLN A 81 -11.34 14.10 -6.90
CA GLN A 81 -12.55 14.87 -6.73
C GLN A 81 -12.34 16.15 -5.91
N ASN A 82 -11.50 16.07 -4.89
CA ASN A 82 -11.28 17.17 -3.96
C ASN A 82 -10.09 18.07 -4.37
N LEU A 83 -9.14 17.53 -5.11
CA LEU A 83 -7.91 18.22 -5.55
C LEU A 83 -7.67 18.02 -7.06
N PRO A 84 -8.61 18.42 -7.93
CA PRO A 84 -8.52 18.12 -9.38
C PRO A 84 -7.28 18.75 -10.04
N ASN A 85 -6.76 19.84 -9.50
CA ASN A 85 -5.59 20.54 -10.05
C ASN A 85 -4.26 19.78 -9.84
N LEU A 86 -4.24 18.72 -9.03
CA LEU A 86 -3.06 17.87 -8.87
C LEU A 86 -2.92 16.85 -10.01
N PHE A 87 -3.96 16.69 -10.82
CA PHE A 87 -3.98 15.69 -11.89
C PHE A 87 -3.96 16.38 -13.27
N THR A 88 -2.90 16.16 -14.02
CA THR A 88 -2.68 16.79 -15.34
C THR A 88 -3.47 16.13 -16.48
N THR A 89 -4.06 14.98 -16.24
CA THR A 89 -4.82 14.25 -17.25
C THR A 89 -6.29 14.24 -16.93
N SER A 90 -7.09 14.67 -17.90
CA SER A 90 -8.55 14.62 -17.90
C SER A 90 -9.14 13.21 -18.03
N SER A 91 -8.42 12.17 -17.63
CA SER A 91 -9.02 10.86 -17.48
C SER A 91 -10.04 10.96 -16.33
N LYS A 92 -11.30 11.19 -16.71
CA LYS A 92 -12.44 11.04 -15.81
C LYS A 92 -12.43 9.60 -15.33
N HIS A 93 -11.73 9.33 -14.24
CA HIS A 93 -11.87 8.05 -13.59
C HIS A 93 -13.33 7.92 -13.17
N GLN A 94 -13.98 6.86 -13.66
CA GLN A 94 -15.33 6.55 -13.23
C GLN A 94 -15.30 6.29 -11.73
N HIS A 95 -16.37 6.68 -11.06
CA HIS A 95 -16.55 6.39 -9.64
C HIS A 95 -16.32 4.89 -9.40
N PRO A 96 -15.40 4.47 -8.53
CA PRO A 96 -15.22 3.07 -8.22
C PRO A 96 -16.44 2.59 -7.44
N TYR A 97 -17.14 1.60 -7.97
CA TYR A 97 -18.27 1.00 -7.29
C TYR A 97 -17.89 -0.39 -6.80
N GLY A 98 -18.25 -0.68 -5.56
CA GLY A 98 -18.28 -2.04 -5.05
C GLY A 98 -17.08 -2.45 -4.18
N ASN A 99 -16.11 -1.57 -3.92
CA ASN A 99 -15.07 -1.86 -2.94
C ASN A 99 -15.56 -1.45 -1.54
N ASP A 100 -15.59 -2.42 -0.63
CA ASP A 100 -15.90 -2.24 0.78
C ASP A 100 -15.00 -3.19 1.58
N PHE A 101 -13.88 -2.67 2.05
CA PHE A 101 -12.85 -3.47 2.70
C PHE A 101 -12.02 -2.64 3.67
N ARG A 102 -11.36 -3.35 4.58
CA ARG A 102 -10.28 -2.82 5.40
C ARG A 102 -8.97 -3.47 5.02
N PHE A 103 -7.90 -2.72 5.18
CA PHE A 103 -6.55 -3.21 4.89
C PHE A 103 -5.56 -2.77 5.96
N PHE A 104 -4.51 -3.56 6.07
CA PHE A 104 -3.31 -3.25 6.83
C PHE A 104 -2.10 -3.69 6.02
N VAL A 105 -1.18 -2.78 5.79
CA VAL A 105 0.08 -3.02 5.09
C VAL A 105 1.22 -2.59 6.01
N GLN A 106 2.16 -3.48 6.27
CA GLN A 106 3.37 -3.19 7.00
C GLN A 106 4.57 -3.40 6.08
N VAL A 107 5.30 -2.33 5.82
CA VAL A 107 6.55 -2.37 5.07
C VAL A 107 7.69 -2.45 6.06
N GLN A 108 8.55 -3.47 5.92
CA GLN A 108 9.71 -3.66 6.80
C GLN A 108 11.01 -3.22 6.13
N ASP A 109 11.10 -3.35 4.80
CA ASP A 109 12.23 -2.94 3.99
C ASP A 109 11.75 -2.52 2.59
N THR A 110 12.35 -1.49 2.05
CA THR A 110 12.05 -0.99 0.70
C THR A 110 13.13 -1.32 -0.33
N VAL A 111 14.20 -2.00 0.03
CA VAL A 111 15.29 -2.31 -0.90
C VAL A 111 14.78 -3.06 -2.12
N LEU A 112 13.92 -4.05 -1.91
CA LEU A 112 13.32 -4.81 -3.00
C LEU A 112 12.38 -3.96 -3.85
N ALA A 113 11.49 -3.18 -3.22
CA ALA A 113 10.57 -2.29 -3.91
C ALA A 113 11.32 -1.25 -4.77
N ASN A 114 12.41 -0.69 -4.25
CA ASN A 114 13.24 0.25 -4.97
C ASN A 114 13.84 -0.37 -6.24
N ARG A 115 14.35 -1.59 -6.15
CA ARG A 115 14.91 -2.29 -7.30
C ARG A 115 13.86 -2.63 -8.35
N LEU A 116 12.71 -3.14 -7.93
CA LEU A 116 11.64 -3.54 -8.84
C LEU A 116 10.95 -2.35 -9.51
N LEU A 117 10.82 -1.23 -8.80
CA LEU A 117 10.07 -0.06 -9.27
C LEU A 117 10.97 1.10 -9.74
N GLY A 118 12.31 0.95 -9.67
CA GLY A 118 13.25 2.01 -10.00
C GLY A 118 13.13 3.25 -9.11
N MET A 119 12.69 3.08 -7.87
CA MET A 119 12.46 4.18 -6.93
C MET A 119 13.70 4.41 -6.07
N SER A 120 13.88 5.65 -5.61
CA SER A 120 14.93 6.03 -4.66
C SER A 120 14.30 6.32 -3.29
N LEU A 121 13.60 5.33 -2.74
CA LEU A 121 12.91 5.41 -1.47
C LEU A 121 13.56 4.46 -0.48
N HIS A 122 14.01 4.96 0.67
CA HIS A 122 14.59 4.13 1.71
C HIS A 122 13.80 4.27 3.01
N ILE A 123 13.17 3.18 3.45
CA ILE A 123 12.43 3.06 4.71
C ILE A 123 13.17 2.03 5.57
N PRO A 124 14.00 2.45 6.52
CA PRO A 124 14.83 1.54 7.31
C PRO A 124 14.11 0.94 8.52
N GLN A 125 12.87 1.35 8.76
CA GLN A 125 12.07 0.92 9.91
C GLN A 125 10.66 0.53 9.48
N LYS A 126 10.01 -0.29 10.30
CA LYS A 126 8.63 -0.71 10.05
C LYS A 126 7.71 0.49 9.88
N SER A 127 7.08 0.57 8.72
CA SER A 127 6.09 1.58 8.41
C SER A 127 4.74 0.91 8.17
N THR A 128 3.67 1.56 8.57
CA THR A 128 2.32 1.00 8.48
C THR A 128 1.42 1.89 7.65
N PHE A 129 0.55 1.25 6.88
CA PHE A 129 -0.52 1.84 6.09
C PHE A 129 -1.77 1.04 6.40
N GLU A 130 -2.77 1.66 6.98
CA GLU A 130 -4.00 0.97 7.31
C GLU A 130 -5.22 1.82 7.01
N GLY A 131 -6.34 1.19 6.81
CA GLY A 131 -7.55 1.95 6.56
C GLY A 131 -8.76 1.11 6.18
N THR A 132 -9.81 1.84 5.90
CA THR A 132 -11.07 1.35 5.38
C THR A 132 -11.46 2.10 4.13
N ILE A 133 -11.97 1.38 3.16
CA ILE A 133 -12.50 1.91 1.90
C ILE A 133 -13.96 1.46 1.81
N ASN A 134 -14.86 2.39 1.57
CA ASN A 134 -16.25 2.09 1.24
C ASN A 134 -16.71 2.99 0.10
N ASP A 135 -16.61 2.46 -1.13
CA ASP A 135 -16.95 3.19 -2.35
C ASP A 135 -18.46 3.51 -2.43
N ALA A 136 -19.31 2.65 -1.88
CA ALA A 136 -20.77 2.81 -1.99
C ALA A 136 -21.27 4.08 -1.31
N ILE A 137 -20.61 4.48 -0.22
CA ILE A 137 -20.95 5.70 0.54
C ILE A 137 -19.88 6.78 0.45
N GLY A 138 -18.82 6.56 -0.35
CA GLY A 138 -17.73 7.49 -0.54
C GLY A 138 -16.93 7.78 0.74
N GLN A 139 -16.91 6.85 1.70
CA GLN A 139 -16.21 7.02 2.96
C GLN A 139 -14.94 6.17 2.99
N ASN A 140 -13.81 6.85 3.05
CA ASN A 140 -12.51 6.22 3.19
C ASN A 140 -11.79 6.84 4.38
N ALA A 141 -11.10 6.02 5.15
CA ALA A 141 -10.21 6.45 6.22
C ALA A 141 -8.88 5.72 6.06
N ILE A 142 -7.80 6.47 5.95
CA ILE A 142 -6.46 5.93 5.75
C ILE A 142 -5.52 6.57 6.77
N GLN A 143 -4.77 5.75 7.46
CA GLN A 143 -3.72 6.14 8.37
C GLN A 143 -2.38 5.64 7.84
N ILE A 144 -1.36 6.51 7.85
CA ILE A 144 -0.01 6.22 7.39
C ILE A 144 0.96 6.64 8.49
N ASP A 145 1.76 5.69 8.97
CA ASP A 145 2.80 5.93 9.96
C ASP A 145 4.15 5.47 9.42
N ILE A 146 5.04 6.43 9.20
CA ILE A 146 6.40 6.19 8.69
C ILE A 146 7.41 6.79 9.68
N PRO A 147 8.08 5.98 10.49
CA PRO A 147 9.06 6.50 11.45
C PRO A 147 10.21 7.24 10.79
N GLN A 148 10.67 6.75 9.65
CA GLN A 148 11.71 7.40 8.87
C GLN A 148 11.62 7.02 7.40
N VAL A 149 11.85 8.00 6.53
CA VAL A 149 12.04 7.79 5.10
C VAL A 149 13.11 8.72 4.55
N THR A 150 13.90 8.19 3.61
CA THR A 150 14.80 9.01 2.80
C THR A 150 14.33 8.95 1.35
N PHE A 151 14.07 10.11 0.78
CA PHE A 151 13.63 10.25 -0.61
C PHE A 151 14.43 11.38 -1.28
N SER A 152 15.03 11.09 -2.43
CA SER A 152 15.87 12.04 -3.17
C SER A 152 16.89 12.76 -2.29
N GLY A 153 17.53 12.03 -1.38
CA GLY A 153 18.54 12.57 -0.44
C GLY A 153 17.98 13.38 0.73
N GLN A 154 16.66 13.55 0.80
CA GLN A 154 16.01 14.22 1.93
C GLN A 154 15.52 13.20 2.94
N ARG A 155 15.86 13.41 4.21
CA ARG A 155 15.43 12.58 5.32
C ARG A 155 14.25 13.21 6.03
N LEU A 156 13.16 12.45 6.10
CA LEU A 156 11.95 12.78 6.84
C LEU A 156 11.78 11.77 7.98
N GLN A 157 11.26 12.22 9.11
CA GLN A 157 11.04 11.38 10.30
C GLN A 157 9.66 11.65 10.91
N ASN A 158 9.18 10.69 11.69
CA ASN A 158 7.95 10.79 12.46
C ASN A 158 6.74 11.21 11.60
N ILE A 159 6.66 10.66 10.37
CA ILE A 159 5.58 11.01 9.46
C ILE A 159 4.33 10.28 9.92
N ASN A 160 3.32 11.05 10.24
CA ASN A 160 1.96 10.60 10.48
C ASN A 160 1.04 11.33 9.50
N CYS A 161 0.32 10.58 8.69
CA CYS A 161 -0.64 11.14 7.73
C CYS A 161 -1.98 10.45 7.91
N ARG A 162 -3.03 11.23 8.03
CA ARG A 162 -4.41 10.77 8.08
C ARG A 162 -5.20 11.38 6.94
N ILE A 163 -5.90 10.55 6.22
CA ILE A 163 -6.75 10.93 5.10
C ILE A 163 -8.15 10.41 5.40
N GLU A 164 -9.13 11.28 5.47
CA GLU A 164 -10.53 10.89 5.63
C GLU A 164 -11.35 11.54 4.52
N THR A 165 -12.18 10.76 3.86
CA THR A 165 -13.12 11.25 2.87
C THR A 165 -14.52 11.01 3.37
N GLY A 166 -15.38 12.03 3.22
CA GLY A 166 -16.82 11.94 3.41
C GLY A 166 -17.53 12.32 2.12
N ASN A 167 -18.85 12.33 2.13
CA ASN A 167 -19.66 12.62 0.95
C ASN A 167 -19.38 13.99 0.30
N THR A 168 -18.78 14.93 1.02
CA THR A 168 -18.58 16.32 0.57
C THR A 168 -17.22 16.91 0.92
N ALA A 169 -16.36 16.20 1.62
CA ALA A 169 -15.10 16.75 2.09
C ALA A 169 -13.97 15.70 2.14
N LEU A 170 -12.78 16.15 1.78
CA LEU A 170 -11.52 15.46 2.03
C LEU A 170 -10.85 16.17 3.22
N GLN A 171 -10.59 15.44 4.29
CA GLN A 171 -9.80 15.92 5.41
C GLN A 171 -8.44 15.24 5.38
N THR A 172 -7.38 16.00 5.45
CA THR A 172 -6.02 15.49 5.52
C THR A 172 -5.30 16.13 6.68
N SER A 173 -4.53 15.34 7.40
CA SER A 173 -3.53 15.85 8.33
C SER A 173 -2.19 15.20 8.04
N LEU A 174 -1.15 15.97 7.95
CA LEU A 174 0.22 15.51 7.78
C LEU A 174 1.08 16.13 8.87
N GLN A 175 1.71 15.29 9.65
CA GLN A 175 2.72 15.69 10.63
C GLN A 175 4.02 14.97 10.32
N GLY A 176 5.13 15.62 10.55
CA GLY A 176 6.42 15.02 10.31
C GLY A 176 7.57 15.99 10.60
N GLU A 177 8.78 15.52 10.45
CA GLU A 177 9.99 16.30 10.64
C GLU A 177 10.90 16.11 9.43
N ARG A 178 11.39 17.21 8.87
CA ARG A 178 12.47 17.20 7.88
C ARG A 178 13.80 17.47 8.57
N ILE A 179 14.75 16.60 8.39
CA ILE A 179 16.09 16.80 8.95
C ILE A 179 16.94 17.59 7.98
N MET A 180 17.29 18.82 8.36
CA MET A 180 18.19 19.69 7.59
C MET A 180 19.42 20.04 8.44
N LYS A 181 20.62 19.71 7.95
CA LYS A 181 21.90 19.95 8.65
C LYS A 181 21.88 19.44 10.11
N GLY A 182 21.25 18.26 10.33
CA GLY A 182 21.13 17.64 11.65
C GLY A 182 20.07 18.25 12.58
N LYS A 183 19.29 19.24 12.12
CA LYS A 183 18.21 19.85 12.92
C LYS A 183 16.84 19.47 12.34
N PRO A 184 15.85 19.13 13.18
CA PRO A 184 14.49 18.89 12.72
C PRO A 184 13.77 20.19 12.39
N ILE A 185 13.04 20.19 11.30
CA ILE A 185 12.06 21.21 10.91
C ILE A 185 10.70 20.54 10.91
N LEU A 186 9.79 21.04 11.74
CA LEU A 186 8.44 20.50 11.84
C LEU A 186 7.64 20.78 10.55
N LEU A 187 6.96 19.75 10.07
CA LEU A 187 5.96 19.83 9.01
C LEU A 187 4.60 19.55 9.64
N ASN A 188 3.66 20.47 9.46
CA ASN A 188 2.29 20.32 9.92
C ASN A 188 1.36 20.96 8.89
N ILE A 189 0.51 20.15 8.27
CA ILE A 189 -0.45 20.55 7.24
C ILE A 189 -1.82 19.97 7.58
#